data_02eaf90c3723ab8bd08d9522fc03dd08
#
_entry.id   02eaf90c3723ab8bd08d9522fc03dd08
#
_cell.length_a   1.000
_cell.length_b   1.000
_cell.length_c   1.000
_cell.angle_alpha   90.00
_cell.angle_beta   90.00
_cell.angle_gamma   90.00
#
_symmetry.space_group_name_H-M   'P 1'
#
loop_
_entity.id
_entity.type
_entity.pdbx_description
1 polymer ?
#
loop_
_entity_poly.entity_id
_entity_poly.type
_entity_poly.pdbx_seq_one_letter_code
_entity_poly.pdbx_strand_id
1 'polypeptide(L)'
;MIGDKIGHRLDPYLYHVLKTFSAEQGNPNLFTFMGFLATLAASLLVLREFWFFTGVAIILSGLFDLFDGVMARKLGKTSALGSFLDSVLDRYSDLLLLLAILIHYLRKEEPGFVLLTAFVSMGTALIPYVRAKAEALQVPCTVGLMERAERIILLAVGALFQWMEPILWILAILTHLTVLQRIYYVWNKLRSPLESENPKSQIPNPK
;
A
#
# COMPACT_ATOMS: atom_id res chain seq x y z
N MET A 1 5.66 6.96 -5.65
CA MET A 1 5.59 8.13 -6.54
C MET A 1 4.89 9.32 -5.92
N ILE A 2 3.58 9.39 -5.82
CA ILE A 2 2.93 10.48 -5.05
C ILE A 2 3.15 10.21 -3.56
N GLY A 3 2.97 8.99 -3.09
CA GLY A 3 3.21 8.57 -1.71
C GLY A 3 4.63 8.81 -1.22
N ASP A 4 5.68 8.46 -1.99
CA ASP A 4 7.07 8.73 -1.64
C ASP A 4 7.38 10.23 -1.57
N LYS A 5 6.89 11.02 -2.56
CA LYS A 5 7.16 12.46 -2.60
C LYS A 5 6.41 13.23 -1.50
N ILE A 6 5.19 12.82 -1.17
CA ILE A 6 4.40 13.43 -0.11
C ILE A 6 4.92 12.99 1.25
N GLY A 7 5.27 11.71 1.43
CA GLY A 7 5.81 11.18 2.67
C GLY A 7 7.05 11.96 3.12
N HIS A 8 8.05 12.10 2.26
CA HIS A 8 9.26 12.86 2.60
C HIS A 8 9.04 14.36 2.87
N ARG A 9 8.03 14.99 2.27
CA ARG A 9 7.69 16.39 2.55
C ARG A 9 6.93 16.58 3.86
N LEU A 10 6.16 15.57 4.27
CA LEU A 10 5.39 15.60 5.51
C LEU A 10 6.20 15.15 6.72
N ASP A 11 7.34 14.46 6.54
CA ASP A 11 8.19 13.98 7.62
C ASP A 11 8.51 15.03 8.71
N PRO A 12 8.84 16.30 8.40
CA PRO A 12 9.12 17.29 9.44
C PRO A 12 7.89 17.64 10.29
N TYR A 13 6.72 17.72 9.66
CA TYR A 13 5.46 18.05 10.36
C TYR A 13 4.99 16.88 11.21
N LEU A 14 5.01 15.67 10.66
CA LEU A 14 4.64 14.44 11.38
C LEU A 14 5.59 14.19 12.55
N TYR A 15 6.89 14.42 12.37
CA TYR A 15 7.87 14.31 13.44
C TYR A 15 7.62 15.34 14.56
N HIS A 16 7.24 16.56 14.22
CA HIS A 16 6.88 17.59 15.22
C HIS A 16 5.66 17.17 16.05
N VAL A 17 4.64 16.59 15.40
CA VAL A 17 3.47 16.01 16.10
C VAL A 17 3.90 14.87 17.03
N LEU A 18 4.70 13.92 16.55
CA LEU A 18 5.23 12.82 17.38
C LEU A 18 6.02 13.34 18.59
N LYS A 19 6.82 14.38 18.41
CA LYS A 19 7.58 15.02 19.48
C LYS A 19 6.66 15.63 20.54
N THR A 20 5.62 16.32 20.13
CA THR A 20 4.64 16.95 21.03
C THR A 20 3.96 15.92 21.94
N PHE A 21 3.71 14.70 21.44
CA PHE A 21 3.10 13.61 22.22
C PHE A 21 4.13 12.73 22.94
N SER A 22 5.40 13.14 23.03
CA SER A 22 6.50 12.33 23.62
C SER A 22 6.61 10.90 23.04
N ALA A 23 6.09 10.72 21.85
CA ALA A 23 6.05 9.41 21.17
C ALA A 23 7.42 9.01 20.59
N GLU A 24 8.42 9.87 20.65
CA GLU A 24 9.80 9.62 20.16
C GLU A 24 10.46 8.41 20.83
N GLN A 25 10.08 8.11 22.08
CA GLN A 25 10.61 6.94 22.81
C GLN A 25 9.86 5.65 22.45
N GLY A 26 8.77 5.76 21.68
CA GLY A 26 7.94 4.62 21.29
C GLY A 26 8.64 3.62 20.36
N ASN A 27 8.05 2.45 20.26
CA ASN A 27 8.45 1.43 19.29
C ASN A 27 7.66 1.65 17.98
N PRO A 28 8.30 1.81 16.79
CA PRO A 28 7.59 1.93 15.52
C PRO A 28 6.55 0.83 15.30
N ASN A 29 6.86 -0.40 15.68
CA ASN A 29 5.96 -1.55 15.53
C ASN A 29 4.63 -1.38 16.28
N LEU A 30 4.59 -0.53 17.32
CA LEU A 30 3.34 -0.23 18.02
C LEU A 30 2.39 0.56 17.12
N PHE A 31 2.91 1.52 16.35
CA PHE A 31 2.10 2.31 15.41
C PHE A 31 1.58 1.43 14.26
N THR A 32 2.43 0.55 13.71
CA THR A 32 2.00 -0.45 12.72
C THR A 32 0.84 -1.29 13.26
N PHE A 33 0.95 -1.78 14.51
CA PHE A 33 -0.11 -2.56 15.14
C PHE A 33 -1.39 -1.74 15.41
N MET A 34 -1.26 -0.47 15.82
CA MET A 34 -2.40 0.44 15.99
C MET A 34 -3.08 0.73 14.64
N GLY A 35 -2.33 0.87 13.57
CA GLY A 35 -2.86 0.99 12.20
C GLY A 35 -3.68 -0.23 11.79
N PHE A 36 -3.17 -1.42 12.07
CA PHE A 36 -3.90 -2.67 11.85
C PHE A 36 -5.20 -2.75 12.67
N LEU A 37 -5.16 -2.39 13.96
CA LEU A 37 -6.36 -2.36 14.81
C LEU A 37 -7.39 -1.33 14.32
N ALA A 38 -6.93 -0.17 13.84
CA ALA A 38 -7.81 0.84 13.25
C ALA A 38 -8.50 0.30 11.97
N THR A 39 -7.78 -0.45 11.12
CA THR A 39 -8.39 -1.10 9.96
C THR A 39 -9.36 -2.22 10.37
N LEU A 40 -9.05 -2.98 11.41
CA LEU A 40 -9.98 -3.98 11.93
C LEU A 40 -11.27 -3.32 12.43
N ALA A 41 -11.16 -2.20 13.15
CA ALA A 41 -12.31 -1.39 13.56
C ALA A 41 -13.10 -0.87 12.35
N ALA A 42 -12.41 -0.33 11.33
CA ALA A 42 -13.04 0.09 10.09
C ALA A 42 -13.82 -1.03 9.42
N SER A 43 -13.25 -2.24 9.36
CA SER A 43 -13.90 -3.42 8.80
C SER A 43 -15.17 -3.81 9.56
N LEU A 44 -15.15 -3.74 10.90
CA LEU A 44 -16.34 -3.97 11.72
C LEU A 44 -17.40 -2.88 11.53
N LEU A 45 -17.00 -1.63 11.36
CA LEU A 45 -17.91 -0.50 11.08
C LEU A 45 -18.58 -0.63 9.71
N VAL A 46 -17.88 -1.14 8.68
CA VAL A 46 -18.50 -1.51 7.37
C VAL A 46 -19.62 -2.51 7.58
N LEU A 47 -19.39 -3.57 8.37
CA LEU A 47 -20.40 -4.59 8.62
C LEU A 47 -21.62 -4.09 9.42
N ARG A 48 -21.50 -2.93 10.08
CA ARG A 48 -22.56 -2.23 10.79
C ARG A 48 -23.15 -1.05 10.00
N GLU A 49 -22.66 -0.84 8.76
CA GLU A 49 -23.08 0.24 7.86
C GLU A 49 -22.81 1.67 8.39
N PHE A 50 -21.86 1.81 9.32
CA PHE A 50 -21.42 3.11 9.84
C PHE A 50 -20.36 3.75 8.94
N TRP A 51 -20.74 4.07 7.71
CA TRP A 51 -19.82 4.49 6.65
C TRP A 51 -18.94 5.69 6.99
N PHE A 52 -19.52 6.73 7.62
CA PHE A 52 -18.74 7.90 8.03
C PHE A 52 -17.63 7.52 9.00
N PHE A 53 -17.94 6.76 10.05
CA PHE A 53 -16.94 6.29 11.03
C PHE A 53 -15.94 5.31 10.41
N THR A 54 -16.37 4.53 9.43
CA THR A 54 -15.46 3.69 8.61
C THR A 54 -14.41 4.55 7.92
N GLY A 55 -14.82 5.62 7.24
CA GLY A 55 -13.90 6.53 6.57
C GLY A 55 -12.92 7.18 7.54
N VAL A 56 -13.38 7.62 8.70
CA VAL A 56 -12.52 8.17 9.77
C VAL A 56 -11.51 7.12 10.24
N ALA A 57 -11.95 5.88 10.49
CA ALA A 57 -11.06 4.81 10.95
C ALA A 57 -10.02 4.42 9.88
N ILE A 58 -10.37 4.44 8.59
CA ILE A 58 -9.43 4.23 7.48
C ILE A 58 -8.37 5.34 7.46
N ILE A 59 -8.76 6.61 7.63
CA ILE A 59 -7.82 7.72 7.69
C ILE A 59 -6.87 7.57 8.89
N LEU A 60 -7.40 7.20 10.05
CA LEU A 60 -6.58 6.97 11.25
C LEU A 60 -5.58 5.84 11.03
N SER A 61 -5.98 4.73 10.37
CA SER A 61 -5.06 3.66 10.00
C SER A 61 -3.93 4.19 9.12
N GLY A 62 -4.24 4.94 8.06
CA GLY A 62 -3.23 5.54 7.19
C GLY A 62 -2.29 6.52 7.91
N LEU A 63 -2.79 7.27 8.90
CA LEU A 63 -1.95 8.14 9.73
C LEU A 63 -0.98 7.36 10.60
N PHE A 64 -1.40 6.25 11.20
CA PHE A 64 -0.51 5.38 11.98
C PHE A 64 0.62 4.81 11.12
N ASP A 65 0.33 4.40 9.87
CA ASP A 65 1.35 3.94 8.92
C ASP A 65 2.34 5.05 8.54
N LEU A 66 1.87 6.29 8.42
CA LEU A 66 2.79 7.42 8.19
C LEU A 66 3.68 7.67 9.42
N PHE A 67 3.14 7.53 10.63
CA PHE A 67 3.89 7.74 11.86
C PHE A 67 4.97 6.68 12.06
N ASP A 68 4.68 5.38 11.85
CA ASP A 68 5.69 4.33 12.00
C ASP A 68 6.84 4.51 11.01
N GLY A 69 6.53 4.85 9.74
CA GLY A 69 7.52 5.15 8.72
C GLY A 69 8.43 6.34 9.09
N VAL A 70 7.85 7.44 9.61
CA VAL A 70 8.64 8.60 10.06
C VAL A 70 9.51 8.24 11.26
N MET A 71 8.97 7.53 12.25
CA MET A 71 9.72 7.08 13.42
C MET A 71 10.87 6.17 13.05
N ALA A 72 10.64 5.16 12.20
CA ALA A 72 11.67 4.23 11.77
C ALA A 72 12.84 4.98 11.08
N ARG A 73 12.53 5.92 10.19
CA ARG A 73 13.56 6.71 9.47
C ARG A 73 14.29 7.71 10.36
N LYS A 74 13.58 8.50 11.17
CA LYS A 74 14.18 9.58 11.97
C LYS A 74 14.94 9.09 13.18
N LEU A 75 14.50 8.01 13.80
CA LEU A 75 15.13 7.47 15.01
C LEU A 75 16.16 6.36 14.71
N GLY A 76 16.36 6.01 13.43
CA GLY A 76 17.26 4.91 13.05
C GLY A 76 16.83 3.55 13.61
N LYS A 77 15.54 3.39 13.96
CA LYS A 77 14.95 2.15 14.52
C LYS A 77 14.41 1.23 13.43
N THR A 78 14.99 1.27 12.25
CA THR A 78 14.64 0.33 11.17
C THR A 78 15.15 -1.06 11.50
N SER A 79 14.29 -2.07 11.46
CA SER A 79 14.68 -3.47 11.59
C SER A 79 14.09 -4.30 10.45
N ALA A 80 14.80 -5.33 10.02
CA ALA A 80 14.30 -6.24 8.98
C ALA A 80 12.99 -6.92 9.41
N LEU A 81 12.89 -7.31 10.70
CA LEU A 81 11.67 -7.89 11.25
C LEU A 81 10.52 -6.88 11.26
N GLY A 82 10.76 -5.62 11.64
CA GLY A 82 9.74 -4.57 11.64
C GLY A 82 9.21 -4.31 10.23
N SER A 83 10.09 -4.16 9.25
CA SER A 83 9.70 -3.98 7.85
C SER A 83 8.94 -5.18 7.27
N PHE A 84 9.30 -6.41 7.69
CA PHE A 84 8.57 -7.61 7.31
C PHE A 84 7.16 -7.62 7.91
N LEU A 85 7.03 -7.38 9.22
CA LEU A 85 5.75 -7.35 9.92
C LEU A 85 4.82 -6.26 9.37
N ASP A 86 5.35 -5.06 9.16
CA ASP A 86 4.65 -3.96 8.52
C ASP A 86 4.08 -4.39 7.17
N SER A 87 4.93 -4.95 6.31
CA SER A 87 4.52 -5.44 5.01
C SER A 87 3.42 -6.50 5.08
N VAL A 88 3.44 -7.40 6.05
CA VAL A 88 2.43 -8.45 6.23
C VAL A 88 1.13 -7.86 6.76
N LEU A 89 1.18 -7.02 7.81
CA LEU A 89 0.01 -6.39 8.41
C LEU A 89 -0.71 -5.48 7.42
N ASP A 90 0.04 -4.80 6.55
CA ASP A 90 -0.50 -4.02 5.44
C ASP A 90 -1.40 -4.84 4.53
N ARG A 91 -0.97 -6.06 4.14
CA ARG A 91 -1.77 -6.94 3.26
C ARG A 91 -3.00 -7.45 3.98
N TYR A 92 -2.85 -7.82 5.25
CA TYR A 92 -4.01 -8.19 6.07
C TYR A 92 -5.00 -7.03 6.18
N SER A 93 -4.54 -5.80 6.45
CA SER A 93 -5.37 -4.61 6.53
C SER A 93 -6.16 -4.38 5.24
N ASP A 94 -5.47 -4.34 4.09
CA ASP A 94 -6.10 -4.13 2.79
C ASP A 94 -7.17 -5.19 2.49
N LEU A 95 -6.84 -6.47 2.73
CA LEU A 95 -7.73 -7.59 2.39
C LEU A 95 -8.89 -7.73 3.40
N LEU A 96 -8.68 -7.44 4.69
CA LEU A 96 -9.75 -7.47 5.69
C LEU A 96 -10.80 -6.40 5.42
N LEU A 97 -10.37 -5.19 5.06
CA LEU A 97 -11.30 -4.12 4.70
C LEU A 97 -12.12 -4.47 3.45
N LEU A 98 -11.46 -4.98 2.40
CA LEU A 98 -12.15 -5.42 1.18
C LEU A 98 -13.06 -6.62 1.44
N LEU A 99 -12.67 -7.55 2.32
CA LEU A 99 -13.53 -8.66 2.73
C LEU A 99 -14.79 -8.15 3.46
N ALA A 100 -14.66 -7.16 4.32
CA ALA A 100 -15.82 -6.56 5.00
C ALA A 100 -16.78 -5.88 4.00
N ILE A 101 -16.24 -5.16 3.01
CA ILE A 101 -17.01 -4.55 1.93
C ILE A 101 -17.71 -5.64 1.08
N LEU A 102 -17.02 -6.72 0.76
CA LEU A 102 -17.59 -7.86 0.04
C LEU A 102 -18.78 -8.47 0.82
N ILE A 103 -18.58 -8.71 2.12
CA ILE A 103 -19.65 -9.24 2.99
C ILE A 103 -20.83 -8.26 3.08
N HIS A 104 -20.57 -6.95 3.10
CA HIS A 104 -21.63 -5.95 3.07
C HIS A 104 -22.50 -6.10 1.82
N TYR A 105 -21.91 -6.16 0.61
CA TYR A 105 -22.65 -6.35 -0.64
C TYR A 105 -23.31 -7.73 -0.76
N LEU A 106 -22.67 -8.75 -0.17
CA LEU A 106 -23.31 -10.08 -0.09
C LEU A 106 -24.60 -10.05 0.74
N ARG A 107 -24.62 -9.31 1.87
CA ARG A 107 -25.82 -9.12 2.70
C ARG A 107 -26.88 -8.26 2.03
N LYS A 108 -26.47 -7.38 1.11
CA LYS A 108 -27.37 -6.55 0.30
C LYS A 108 -27.95 -7.30 -0.92
N GLU A 109 -27.53 -8.55 -1.12
CA GLU A 109 -27.92 -9.37 -2.27
C GLU A 109 -27.52 -8.73 -3.62
N GLU A 110 -26.38 -8.05 -3.66
CA GLU A 110 -25.81 -7.38 -4.83
C GLU A 110 -24.62 -8.15 -5.43
N PRO A 111 -24.84 -9.25 -6.17
CA PRO A 111 -23.77 -10.14 -6.63
C PRO A 111 -22.78 -9.45 -7.55
N GLY A 112 -23.19 -8.42 -8.30
CA GLY A 112 -22.32 -7.63 -9.15
C GLY A 112 -21.20 -6.93 -8.35
N PHE A 113 -21.54 -6.28 -7.23
CA PHE A 113 -20.54 -5.64 -6.37
C PHE A 113 -19.74 -6.63 -5.53
N VAL A 114 -20.30 -7.81 -5.22
CA VAL A 114 -19.54 -8.92 -4.61
C VAL A 114 -18.39 -9.33 -5.55
N LEU A 115 -18.69 -9.60 -6.83
CA LEU A 115 -17.70 -9.97 -7.82
C LEU A 115 -16.70 -8.83 -8.08
N LEU A 116 -17.19 -7.59 -8.16
CA LEU A 116 -16.34 -6.42 -8.35
C LEU A 116 -15.35 -6.25 -7.19
N THR A 117 -15.80 -6.39 -5.94
CA THR A 117 -14.96 -6.29 -4.76
C THR A 117 -13.94 -7.44 -4.70
N ALA A 118 -14.33 -8.66 -5.06
CA ALA A 118 -13.42 -9.79 -5.19
C ALA A 118 -12.34 -9.51 -6.25
N PHE A 119 -12.71 -8.93 -7.38
CA PHE A 119 -11.78 -8.55 -8.44
C PHE A 119 -10.81 -7.45 -7.97
N VAL A 120 -11.28 -6.42 -7.25
CA VAL A 120 -10.43 -5.41 -6.60
C VAL A 120 -9.45 -6.06 -5.62
N SER A 121 -9.90 -7.04 -4.84
CA SER A 121 -9.05 -7.76 -3.88
C SER A 121 -7.91 -8.51 -4.57
N MET A 122 -8.18 -9.16 -5.72
CA MET A 122 -7.15 -9.80 -6.54
C MET A 122 -6.10 -8.80 -7.02
N GLY A 123 -6.52 -7.67 -7.60
CA GLY A 123 -5.61 -6.61 -8.05
C GLY A 123 -4.76 -6.06 -6.88
N THR A 124 -5.41 -5.80 -5.75
CA THR A 124 -4.76 -5.30 -4.53
C THR A 124 -3.68 -6.26 -4.01
N ALA A 125 -3.94 -7.56 -4.01
CA ALA A 125 -2.98 -8.59 -3.58
C ALA A 125 -1.82 -8.76 -4.57
N LEU A 126 -2.08 -8.65 -5.88
CA LEU A 126 -1.09 -8.86 -6.93
C LEU A 126 -0.08 -7.71 -7.03
N ILE A 127 -0.47 -6.47 -6.74
CA ILE A 127 0.43 -5.30 -6.81
C ILE A 127 1.72 -5.53 -5.99
N PRO A 128 1.67 -5.78 -4.67
CA PRO A 128 2.88 -6.03 -3.88
C PRO A 128 3.56 -7.34 -4.22
N TYR A 129 2.80 -8.37 -4.61
CA TYR A 129 3.37 -9.66 -5.02
C TYR A 129 4.28 -9.53 -6.24
N VAL A 130 3.81 -8.86 -7.31
CA VAL A 130 4.60 -8.64 -8.52
C VAL A 130 5.86 -7.82 -8.22
N ARG A 131 5.76 -6.82 -7.34
CA ARG A 131 6.91 -6.04 -6.89
C ARG A 131 7.93 -6.92 -6.17
N ALA A 132 7.51 -7.67 -5.16
CA ALA A 132 8.39 -8.54 -4.39
C ALA A 132 9.05 -9.62 -5.29
N LYS A 133 8.28 -10.15 -6.26
CA LYS A 133 8.83 -11.12 -7.23
C LYS A 133 9.85 -10.50 -8.17
N ALA A 134 9.64 -9.26 -8.62
CA ALA A 134 10.62 -8.52 -9.42
C ALA A 134 11.91 -8.24 -8.64
N GLU A 135 11.77 -7.77 -7.38
CA GLU A 135 12.91 -7.51 -6.50
C GLU A 135 13.71 -8.79 -6.20
N ALA A 136 13.05 -9.95 -6.05
CA ALA A 136 13.70 -11.25 -5.93
C ALA A 136 14.50 -11.65 -7.18
N LEU A 137 14.13 -11.11 -8.35
CA LEU A 137 14.88 -11.25 -9.61
C LEU A 137 15.90 -10.10 -9.82
N GLN A 138 16.17 -9.31 -8.78
CA GLN A 138 17.07 -8.15 -8.80
C GLN A 138 16.65 -7.06 -9.80
N VAL A 139 15.35 -7.01 -10.16
CA VAL A 139 14.78 -5.96 -10.99
C VAL A 139 14.05 -4.96 -10.08
N PRO A 140 14.54 -3.73 -9.87
CA PRO A 140 13.86 -2.73 -9.07
C PRO A 140 12.56 -2.33 -9.77
N CYS A 141 11.42 -2.54 -9.10
CA CYS A 141 10.09 -2.31 -9.66
C CYS A 141 9.33 -1.24 -8.84
N THR A 142 9.58 0.02 -9.17
CA THR A 142 8.97 1.19 -8.52
C THR A 142 7.86 1.83 -9.37
N VAL A 143 7.48 1.20 -10.48
CA VAL A 143 6.42 1.68 -11.37
C VAL A 143 5.04 1.28 -10.88
N GLY A 144 4.03 2.04 -11.23
CA GLY A 144 2.63 1.78 -10.95
C GLY A 144 1.86 3.04 -10.58
N LEU A 145 0.59 3.11 -10.95
CA LEU A 145 -0.29 4.25 -10.69
C LEU A 145 -0.96 4.14 -9.31
N MET A 146 -1.26 2.90 -8.87
CA MET A 146 -2.04 2.63 -7.67
C MET A 146 -1.16 1.94 -6.64
N GLU A 147 -0.58 2.72 -5.74
CA GLU A 147 0.11 2.22 -4.56
C GLU A 147 -0.88 2.11 -3.38
N ARG A 148 -0.40 1.74 -2.19
CA ARG A 148 -1.26 1.56 -1.01
C ARG A 148 -1.92 2.88 -0.56
N ALA A 149 -1.17 3.98 -0.56
CA ALA A 149 -1.69 5.27 -0.10
C ALA A 149 -2.89 5.74 -0.94
N GLU A 150 -2.82 5.62 -2.28
CA GLU A 150 -3.89 6.00 -3.18
C GLU A 150 -5.15 5.14 -2.96
N ARG A 151 -4.98 3.82 -2.71
CA ARG A 151 -6.11 2.92 -2.39
C ARG A 151 -6.79 3.30 -1.08
N ILE A 152 -6.01 3.55 -0.02
CA ILE A 152 -6.51 3.96 1.29
C ILE A 152 -7.30 5.27 1.16
N ILE A 153 -6.78 6.26 0.45
CA ILE A 153 -7.46 7.54 0.22
C ILE A 153 -8.78 7.34 -0.51
N LEU A 154 -8.80 6.55 -1.59
CA LEU A 154 -10.02 6.28 -2.35
C LEU A 154 -11.07 5.56 -1.49
N LEU A 155 -10.67 4.53 -0.74
CA LEU A 155 -11.59 3.81 0.17
C LEU A 155 -12.13 4.72 1.27
N ALA A 156 -11.29 5.60 1.85
CA ALA A 156 -11.72 6.57 2.84
C ALA A 156 -12.73 7.57 2.26
N VAL A 157 -12.47 8.10 1.06
CA VAL A 157 -13.40 8.98 0.34
C VAL A 157 -14.72 8.24 0.05
N GLY A 158 -14.64 7.01 -0.46
CA GLY A 158 -15.81 6.18 -0.73
C GLY A 158 -16.67 5.95 0.52
N ALA A 159 -16.04 5.74 1.67
CA ALA A 159 -16.74 5.56 2.94
C ALA A 159 -17.34 6.87 3.47
N LEU A 160 -16.56 7.97 3.52
CA LEU A 160 -16.98 9.26 4.05
C LEU A 160 -18.18 9.84 3.30
N PHE A 161 -18.15 9.75 1.96
CA PHE A 161 -19.18 10.32 1.08
C PHE A 161 -20.23 9.30 0.63
N GLN A 162 -20.15 8.05 1.11
CA GLN A 162 -21.02 6.93 0.68
C GLN A 162 -20.95 6.68 -0.84
N TRP A 163 -19.79 6.88 -1.43
CA TRP A 163 -19.50 6.66 -2.85
C TRP A 163 -18.70 5.37 -3.08
N MET A 164 -19.01 4.32 -2.32
CA MET A 164 -18.23 3.08 -2.39
C MET A 164 -18.33 2.40 -3.76
N GLU A 165 -19.50 2.41 -4.39
CA GLU A 165 -19.70 1.77 -5.70
C GLU A 165 -18.83 2.35 -6.80
N PRO A 166 -18.82 3.68 -7.10
CA PRO A 166 -17.91 4.25 -8.10
C PRO A 166 -16.45 4.07 -7.71
N ILE A 167 -16.12 4.11 -6.42
CA ILE A 167 -14.74 3.88 -5.96
C ILE A 167 -14.29 2.44 -6.26
N LEU A 168 -15.14 1.45 -6.08
CA LEU A 168 -14.82 0.05 -6.42
C LEU A 168 -14.53 -0.11 -7.92
N TRP A 169 -15.27 0.56 -8.82
CA TRP A 169 -14.98 0.56 -10.26
C TRP A 169 -13.62 1.19 -10.57
N ILE A 170 -13.32 2.34 -9.96
CA ILE A 170 -12.03 3.01 -10.11
C ILE A 170 -10.90 2.09 -9.62
N LEU A 171 -11.05 1.49 -8.45
CA LEU A 171 -10.08 0.57 -7.89
C LEU A 171 -9.89 -0.68 -8.77
N ALA A 172 -10.98 -1.26 -9.29
CA ALA A 172 -10.91 -2.42 -10.17
C ALA A 172 -10.05 -2.14 -11.41
N ILE A 173 -10.27 -1.00 -12.05
CA ILE A 173 -9.51 -0.61 -13.25
C ILE A 173 -8.05 -0.31 -12.88
N LEU A 174 -7.81 0.56 -11.91
CA LEU A 174 -6.48 1.09 -11.62
C LEU A 174 -5.56 0.06 -10.95
N THR A 175 -6.09 -0.86 -10.12
CA THR A 175 -5.26 -1.92 -9.52
C THR A 175 -4.74 -2.89 -10.57
N HIS A 176 -5.61 -3.35 -11.49
CA HIS A 176 -5.20 -4.27 -12.55
C HIS A 176 -4.32 -3.59 -13.59
N LEU A 177 -4.60 -2.32 -13.93
CA LEU A 177 -3.70 -1.53 -14.78
C LEU A 177 -2.31 -1.42 -14.16
N THR A 178 -2.22 -1.21 -12.84
CA THR A 178 -0.93 -1.17 -12.13
C THR A 178 -0.21 -2.51 -12.17
N VAL A 179 -0.92 -3.63 -12.01
CA VAL A 179 -0.34 -4.99 -12.15
C VAL A 179 0.22 -5.17 -13.57
N LEU A 180 -0.55 -4.82 -14.60
CA LEU A 180 -0.11 -4.94 -16.00
C LEU A 180 1.11 -4.05 -16.29
N GLN A 181 1.14 -2.80 -15.78
CA GLN A 181 2.30 -1.91 -15.90
C GLN A 181 3.56 -2.52 -15.29
N ARG A 182 3.45 -3.14 -14.10
CA ARG A 182 4.57 -3.82 -13.44
C ARG A 182 5.05 -5.03 -14.23
N ILE A 183 4.12 -5.88 -14.70
CA ILE A 183 4.45 -7.04 -15.52
C ILE A 183 5.18 -6.59 -16.80
N TYR A 184 4.65 -5.60 -17.51
CA TYR A 184 5.25 -5.09 -18.74
C TYR A 184 6.65 -4.50 -18.49
N TYR A 185 6.82 -3.73 -17.41
CA TYR A 185 8.10 -3.16 -17.02
C TYR A 185 9.16 -4.24 -16.74
N VAL A 186 8.80 -5.24 -15.91
CA VAL A 186 9.71 -6.34 -15.57
C VAL A 186 10.04 -7.18 -16.79
N TRP A 187 9.04 -7.47 -17.62
CA TRP A 187 9.22 -8.19 -18.88
C TRP A 187 10.26 -7.52 -19.77
N ASN A 188 10.14 -6.21 -19.99
CA ASN A 188 11.08 -5.47 -20.82
C ASN A 188 12.49 -5.45 -20.23
N LYS A 189 12.60 -5.32 -18.90
CA LYS A 189 13.91 -5.34 -18.22
C LYS A 189 14.61 -6.70 -18.33
N LEU A 190 13.87 -7.79 -18.20
CA LEU A 190 14.41 -9.15 -18.32
C LEU A 190 14.70 -9.56 -19.76
N ARG A 191 13.99 -8.97 -20.73
CA ARG A 191 14.16 -9.26 -22.16
C ARG A 191 15.28 -8.46 -22.81
N SER A 192 15.63 -7.29 -22.29
CA SER A 192 16.77 -6.51 -22.76
C SER A 192 18.03 -7.29 -22.38
N PRO A 193 18.81 -7.84 -23.32
CA PRO A 193 20.08 -8.48 -23.01
C PRO A 193 20.96 -7.48 -22.27
N LEU A 194 21.74 -7.96 -21.31
CA LEU A 194 22.75 -7.20 -20.58
C LEU A 194 23.72 -6.52 -21.57
N GLU A 195 23.41 -5.34 -22.03
CA GLU A 195 24.32 -4.49 -22.82
C GLU A 195 25.47 -3.91 -21.96
N SER A 196 25.57 -4.30 -20.69
CA SER A 196 26.55 -3.72 -19.76
C SER A 196 27.73 -4.62 -19.39
N GLU A 197 27.85 -5.83 -19.93
CA GLU A 197 29.07 -6.64 -19.80
C GLU A 197 29.65 -6.96 -21.17
N ASN A 198 30.17 -5.94 -21.86
CA ASN A 198 31.14 -6.18 -22.91
C ASN A 198 32.57 -6.11 -22.29
N PRO A 199 33.22 -7.26 -21.98
CA PRO A 199 34.57 -7.28 -21.42
C PRO A 199 35.65 -6.76 -22.40
N LYS A 200 35.23 -6.43 -23.64
CA LYS A 200 36.18 -6.04 -24.72
C LYS A 200 36.60 -4.57 -24.75
N SER A 201 36.04 -3.72 -23.85
CA SER A 201 36.44 -2.32 -23.79
C SER A 201 37.65 -2.04 -22.84
N GLN A 202 38.25 -3.08 -22.21
CA GLN A 202 39.36 -2.92 -21.28
C GLN A 202 40.68 -3.47 -21.83
N ILE A 203 40.85 -3.64 -23.13
CA ILE A 203 42.17 -3.94 -23.68
C ILE A 203 42.87 -2.59 -23.96
N PRO A 204 43.87 -2.19 -23.16
CA PRO A 204 44.69 -1.03 -23.50
C PRO A 204 45.44 -1.33 -24.80
N ASN A 205 45.36 -0.39 -25.74
CA ASN A 205 46.09 -0.46 -27.01
C ASN A 205 47.60 -0.56 -26.72
N PRO A 206 48.30 -1.65 -27.14
CA PRO A 206 49.73 -1.74 -26.95
C PRO A 206 50.38 -0.70 -27.87
N LYS A 207 51.20 0.17 -27.27
CA LYS A 207 52.12 1.03 -27.98
C LYS A 207 53.33 0.23 -28.43
#